data_32705b1a1f054226c9b475dccde58ccf
#
_entry.id   32705b1a1f054226c9b475dccde58ccf
#
_cell.length_a   1.000
_cell.length_b   1.000
_cell.length_c   1.000
_cell.angle_alpha   90.00
_cell.angle_beta   90.00
_cell.angle_gamma   90.00
#
_symmetry.space_group_name_H-M   'P 1'
#
loop_
_entity.id
_entity.type
_entity.pdbx_description
1 polymer ?
#
loop_
_entity_poly.entity_id
_entity_poly.type
_entity_poly.pdbx_seq_one_letter_code
_entity_poly.pdbx_strand_id
1 'polypeptide(L)'
;MKKLLLLFIAIFSLAGMSRVETLPQPREWTVDDSKYYARESLLAWQHNQWLCLDKLWTKESNWRHEAYNSIKVMGRNAGGIPQILGLSPDTNPTEQIDRGLDYISHRYGTPCKAWKFWQKNGWY
;
A
#
# COMPACT_ATOMS: atom_id res chain seq x y z
N MET A 1 79.47 -11.45 -18.79
CA MET A 1 78.13 -11.54 -19.35
C MET A 1 77.13 -11.42 -18.21
N LYS A 2 76.55 -10.27 -18.05
CA LYS A 2 75.56 -10.04 -17.01
C LYS A 2 74.15 -10.35 -17.61
N LYS A 3 73.51 -11.42 -17.14
CA LYS A 3 72.15 -11.70 -17.51
C LYS A 3 71.23 -10.74 -16.75
N LEU A 4 70.63 -9.83 -17.50
CA LEU A 4 69.60 -8.93 -16.97
C LEU A 4 68.34 -9.74 -16.78
N LEU A 5 68.03 -10.04 -15.53
CA LEU A 5 66.77 -10.68 -15.17
C LEU A 5 65.70 -9.59 -15.13
N LEU A 6 64.94 -9.51 -16.22
CA LEU A 6 63.74 -8.66 -16.24
C LEU A 6 62.67 -9.28 -15.36
N LEU A 7 62.55 -8.71 -14.16
CA LEU A 7 61.44 -9.02 -13.28
C LEU A 7 60.21 -8.37 -13.84
N PHE A 8 59.38 -9.14 -14.52
CA PHE A 8 58.01 -8.72 -14.83
C PHE A 8 57.22 -8.69 -13.52
N ILE A 9 57.12 -7.51 -12.91
CA ILE A 9 56.17 -7.28 -11.87
C ILE A 9 54.82 -7.17 -12.59
N ALA A 10 54.08 -8.27 -12.62
CA ALA A 10 52.68 -8.23 -12.97
C ALA A 10 51.94 -7.44 -11.90
N ILE A 11 51.72 -6.16 -12.16
CA ILE A 11 50.84 -5.36 -11.36
C ILE A 11 49.44 -5.92 -11.63
N PHE A 12 49.00 -6.89 -10.81
CA PHE A 12 47.63 -7.21 -10.69
C PHE A 12 46.96 -5.98 -10.09
N SER A 13 46.49 -5.09 -10.96
CA SER A 13 45.52 -4.09 -10.60
C SER A 13 44.27 -4.85 -10.21
N LEU A 14 44.14 -5.19 -8.95
CA LEU A 14 42.89 -5.48 -8.32
C LEU A 14 42.07 -4.17 -8.35
N ALA A 15 41.56 -3.83 -9.54
CA ALA A 15 40.40 -3.02 -9.61
C ALA A 15 39.31 -3.84 -8.90
N GLY A 16 39.27 -3.75 -7.58
CA GLY A 16 38.18 -4.22 -6.78
C GLY A 16 36.97 -3.48 -7.29
N MET A 17 36.28 -4.08 -8.24
CA MET A 17 34.87 -3.77 -8.48
C MET A 17 34.13 -4.21 -7.24
N SER A 18 34.17 -3.38 -6.20
CA SER A 18 33.12 -3.37 -5.21
C SER A 18 31.85 -2.97 -6.01
N ARG A 19 31.15 -3.97 -6.54
CA ARG A 19 29.74 -3.82 -6.78
C ARG A 19 29.18 -3.48 -5.42
N VAL A 20 28.94 -2.19 -5.20
CA VAL A 20 27.96 -1.78 -4.24
C VAL A 20 26.67 -2.40 -4.79
N GLU A 21 26.35 -3.61 -4.34
CA GLU A 21 25.00 -4.11 -4.50
C GLU A 21 24.15 -3.10 -3.75
N THR A 22 23.58 -2.16 -4.51
CA THR A 22 22.51 -1.34 -3.99
C THR A 22 21.45 -2.32 -3.56
N LEU A 23 21.29 -2.47 -2.24
CA LEU A 23 20.15 -3.19 -1.69
C LEU A 23 18.93 -2.71 -2.46
N PRO A 24 18.08 -3.63 -2.98
CA PRO A 24 16.90 -3.22 -3.69
C PRO A 24 16.17 -2.21 -2.82
N GLN A 25 16.01 -0.99 -3.34
CA GLN A 25 15.26 0.05 -2.64
C GLN A 25 13.88 -0.54 -2.31
N PRO A 26 13.38 -0.33 -1.09
CA PRO A 26 12.04 -0.78 -0.77
C PRO A 26 11.10 -0.20 -1.83
N ARG A 27 10.46 -1.08 -2.56
CA ARG A 27 9.52 -0.74 -3.60
C ARG A 27 8.39 0.11 -3.00
N GLU A 28 8.04 1.18 -3.68
CA GLU A 28 6.90 2.00 -3.29
C GLU A 28 5.61 1.18 -3.28
N TRP A 29 4.78 1.39 -2.26
CA TRP A 29 3.49 0.75 -2.12
C TRP A 29 2.51 1.27 -3.17
N THR A 30 1.90 0.38 -3.93
CA THR A 30 1.00 0.73 -5.04
C THR A 30 -0.46 0.46 -4.70
N VAL A 31 -1.36 0.97 -5.55
CA VAL A 31 -2.80 0.64 -5.50
C VAL A 31 -3.03 -0.86 -5.65
N ASP A 32 -2.28 -1.53 -6.52
CA ASP A 32 -2.41 -2.97 -6.70
C ASP A 32 -2.01 -3.76 -5.45
N ASP A 33 -1.01 -3.29 -4.71
CA ASP A 33 -0.64 -3.86 -3.41
C ASP A 33 -1.77 -3.74 -2.40
N SER A 34 -2.42 -2.59 -2.35
CA SER A 34 -3.57 -2.35 -1.47
C SER A 34 -4.75 -3.27 -1.82
N LYS A 35 -5.05 -3.39 -3.10
CA LYS A 35 -6.12 -4.29 -3.57
C LYS A 35 -5.81 -5.75 -3.27
N TYR A 36 -4.58 -6.16 -3.50
CA TYR A 36 -4.15 -7.53 -3.20
C TYR A 36 -4.28 -7.83 -1.71
N TYR A 37 -3.74 -6.95 -0.86
CA TYR A 37 -3.82 -7.11 0.60
C TYR A 37 -5.26 -7.20 1.10
N ALA A 38 -6.13 -6.30 0.65
CA ALA A 38 -7.54 -6.31 1.03
C ALA A 38 -8.27 -7.57 0.57
N ARG A 39 -8.00 -8.02 -0.66
CA ARG A 39 -8.61 -9.22 -1.22
C ARG A 39 -8.20 -10.47 -0.43
N GLU A 40 -6.94 -10.60 -0.07
CA GLU A 40 -6.45 -11.69 0.77
C GLU A 40 -7.08 -11.65 2.18
N SER A 41 -7.29 -10.45 2.72
CA SER A 41 -7.94 -10.24 4.02
C SER A 41 -9.43 -10.66 4.00
N LEU A 42 -10.05 -10.72 2.83
CA LEU A 42 -11.46 -11.10 2.64
C LEU A 42 -11.67 -12.60 2.33
N LEU A 43 -10.65 -13.43 2.40
CA LEU A 43 -10.74 -14.86 2.05
C LEU A 43 -11.84 -15.61 2.82
N ALA A 44 -12.20 -15.15 4.02
CA ALA A 44 -13.32 -15.70 4.78
C ALA A 44 -14.71 -15.27 4.26
N TRP A 45 -14.76 -14.30 3.37
CA TRP A 45 -15.97 -13.78 2.78
C TRP A 45 -16.14 -14.25 1.33
N GLN A 46 -17.37 -14.26 0.84
CA GLN A 46 -17.66 -14.64 -0.54
C GLN A 46 -17.06 -13.64 -1.53
N HIS A 47 -16.77 -14.09 -2.74
CA HIS A 47 -16.15 -13.28 -3.79
C HIS A 47 -16.90 -11.97 -4.10
N ASN A 48 -18.24 -11.97 -4.02
CA ASN A 48 -19.04 -10.77 -4.23
C ASN A 48 -18.74 -9.65 -3.21
N GLN A 49 -18.26 -9.98 -2.01
CA GLN A 49 -17.87 -8.99 -1.00
C GLN A 49 -16.64 -8.21 -1.46
N TRP A 50 -15.70 -8.85 -2.13
CA TRP A 50 -14.57 -8.17 -2.75
C TRP A 50 -15.04 -7.16 -3.81
N LEU A 51 -15.95 -7.57 -4.70
CA LEU A 51 -16.47 -6.68 -5.75
C LEU A 51 -17.16 -5.43 -5.16
N CYS A 52 -17.89 -5.60 -4.07
CA CYS A 52 -18.50 -4.47 -3.37
C CYS A 52 -17.48 -3.56 -2.71
N LEU A 53 -16.45 -4.13 -2.06
CA LEU A 53 -15.39 -3.36 -1.46
C LEU A 53 -14.60 -2.55 -2.49
N ASP A 54 -14.29 -3.17 -3.62
CA ASP A 54 -13.56 -2.50 -4.71
C ASP A 54 -14.36 -1.30 -5.24
N LYS A 55 -15.66 -1.44 -5.44
CA LYS A 55 -16.53 -0.33 -5.84
C LYS A 55 -16.56 0.78 -4.79
N LEU A 56 -16.72 0.41 -3.52
CA LEU A 56 -16.81 1.36 -2.41
C LEU A 56 -15.53 2.19 -2.28
N TRP A 57 -14.38 1.53 -2.17
CA TRP A 57 -13.12 2.24 -1.95
C TRP A 57 -12.56 2.89 -3.21
N THR A 58 -12.99 2.48 -4.39
CA THR A 58 -12.78 3.24 -5.63
C THR A 58 -13.48 4.59 -5.56
N LYS A 59 -14.72 4.64 -5.07
CA LYS A 59 -15.46 5.89 -4.88
C LYS A 59 -14.87 6.76 -3.79
N GLU A 60 -14.37 6.16 -2.70
CA GLU A 60 -13.83 6.92 -1.57
C GLU A 60 -12.47 7.56 -1.88
N SER A 61 -11.54 6.82 -2.45
CA SER A 61 -10.14 7.24 -2.56
C SER A 61 -9.44 6.83 -3.85
N ASN A 62 -10.09 6.11 -4.76
CA ASN A 62 -9.42 5.35 -5.83
C ASN A 62 -8.31 4.43 -5.27
N TRP A 63 -8.51 3.86 -4.09
CA TRP A 63 -7.54 3.02 -3.40
C TRP A 63 -6.22 3.71 -3.06
N ARG A 64 -6.17 5.04 -3.08
CA ARG A 64 -4.95 5.78 -2.75
C ARG A 64 -4.81 5.94 -1.25
N HIS A 65 -3.73 5.39 -0.69
CA HIS A 65 -3.47 5.46 0.74
C HIS A 65 -3.17 6.89 1.24
N GLU A 66 -2.68 7.76 0.37
CA GLU A 66 -2.40 9.16 0.67
C GLU A 66 -3.61 10.09 0.51
N ALA A 67 -4.78 9.57 0.16
CA ALA A 67 -5.99 10.36 -0.01
C ALA A 67 -6.40 11.05 1.30
N TYR A 68 -6.76 12.32 1.19
CA TYR A 68 -7.14 13.14 2.32
C TYR A 68 -8.26 14.11 1.93
N ASN A 69 -9.30 14.16 2.75
CA ASN A 69 -10.39 15.11 2.59
C ASN A 69 -10.22 16.27 3.59
N SER A 70 -10.00 17.48 3.08
CA SER A 70 -9.82 18.69 3.88
C SER A 70 -11.12 19.20 4.52
N ILE A 71 -12.28 18.71 4.07
CA ILE A 71 -13.58 19.09 4.62
C ILE A 71 -13.79 18.29 5.92
N LYS A 72 -13.92 19.02 7.03
CA LYS A 72 -14.18 18.39 8.34
C LYS A 72 -15.62 18.00 8.50
N VAL A 73 -15.84 16.79 9.03
CA VAL A 73 -17.12 16.31 9.51
C VAL A 73 -16.99 15.99 10.99
N MET A 74 -17.82 16.57 11.84
CA MET A 74 -17.72 16.46 13.30
C MET A 74 -16.29 16.76 13.84
N GLY A 75 -15.65 17.78 13.27
CA GLY A 75 -14.31 18.23 13.66
C GLY A 75 -13.14 17.34 13.19
N ARG A 76 -13.41 16.32 12.36
CA ARG A 76 -12.39 15.38 11.87
C ARG A 76 -12.39 15.30 10.35
N ASN A 77 -11.21 14.99 9.79
CA ASN A 77 -11.02 14.78 8.36
C ASN A 77 -11.06 13.30 8.03
N ALA A 78 -11.64 12.94 6.89
CA ALA A 78 -11.55 11.61 6.35
C ALA A 78 -10.19 11.40 5.68
N GLY A 79 -9.58 10.25 5.88
CA GLY A 79 -8.27 9.96 5.32
C GLY A 79 -8.08 8.51 4.89
N GLY A 80 -7.08 8.31 4.04
CA GLY A 80 -6.61 7.01 3.58
C GLY A 80 -7.55 6.32 2.60
N ILE A 81 -7.25 5.07 2.32
CA ILE A 81 -8.00 4.22 1.40
C ILE A 81 -9.49 4.17 1.77
N PRO A 82 -9.87 3.92 3.04
CA PRO A 82 -11.27 3.80 3.41
C PRO A 82 -11.99 5.13 3.65
N GLN A 83 -11.27 6.25 3.70
CA GLN A 83 -11.83 7.57 4.03
C GLN A 83 -12.60 7.59 5.36
N ILE A 84 -11.98 7.03 6.38
CA ILE A 84 -12.54 7.05 7.74
C ILE A 84 -12.18 8.36 8.44
N LEU A 85 -13.13 8.93 9.16
CA LEU A 85 -12.92 10.13 9.95
C LEU A 85 -11.84 9.91 11.03
N GLY A 86 -10.84 10.79 11.05
CA GLY A 86 -9.73 10.73 11.99
C GLY A 86 -8.59 9.80 11.60
N LEU A 87 -8.68 9.09 10.47
CA LEU A 87 -7.59 8.28 9.95
C LEU A 87 -6.59 9.17 9.21
N SER A 88 -5.32 9.14 9.65
CA SER A 88 -4.24 9.84 8.97
C SER A 88 -3.87 9.17 7.65
N PRO A 89 -3.67 9.93 6.56
CA PRO A 89 -3.16 9.40 5.30
C PRO A 89 -1.69 8.90 5.41
N ASP A 90 -0.97 9.29 6.46
CA ASP A 90 0.38 8.81 6.76
C ASP A 90 0.40 7.44 7.45
N THR A 91 -0.76 6.92 7.84
CA THR A 91 -0.89 5.57 8.40
C THR A 91 -0.47 4.54 7.36
N ASN A 92 0.23 3.48 7.80
CA ASN A 92 0.63 2.39 6.92
C ASN A 92 -0.57 1.85 6.11
N PRO A 93 -0.46 1.65 4.80
CA PRO A 93 -1.56 1.20 3.95
C PRO A 93 -2.27 -0.07 4.43
N THR A 94 -1.52 -1.05 4.95
CA THR A 94 -2.13 -2.28 5.49
C THR A 94 -2.98 -2.00 6.72
N GLU A 95 -2.53 -1.13 7.60
CA GLU A 95 -3.32 -0.70 8.77
C GLU A 95 -4.55 0.11 8.37
N GLN A 96 -4.46 0.95 7.35
CA GLN A 96 -5.63 1.65 6.81
C GLN A 96 -6.69 0.66 6.33
N ILE A 97 -6.28 -0.38 5.62
CA ILE A 97 -7.17 -1.42 5.11
C ILE A 97 -7.81 -2.20 6.27
N ASP A 98 -7.01 -2.62 7.24
CA ASP A 98 -7.51 -3.35 8.42
C ASP A 98 -8.55 -2.53 9.20
N ARG A 99 -8.27 -1.26 9.44
CA ARG A 99 -9.22 -0.33 10.09
C ARG A 99 -10.48 -0.13 9.26
N GLY A 100 -10.35 -0.04 7.94
CA GLY A 100 -11.48 0.07 7.03
C GLY A 100 -12.39 -1.15 7.06
N LEU A 101 -11.81 -2.34 7.06
CA LEU A 101 -12.55 -3.59 7.15
C LEU A 101 -13.23 -3.76 8.52
N ASP A 102 -12.56 -3.38 9.59
CA ASP A 102 -13.14 -3.37 10.94
C ASP A 102 -14.33 -2.41 11.02
N TYR A 103 -14.18 -1.22 10.48
CA TYR A 103 -15.25 -0.23 10.43
C TYR A 103 -16.49 -0.77 9.69
N ILE A 104 -16.28 -1.37 8.51
CA ILE A 104 -17.34 -1.99 7.71
C ILE A 104 -18.01 -3.13 8.50
N SER A 105 -17.22 -4.00 9.10
CA SER A 105 -17.73 -5.14 9.88
C SER A 105 -18.62 -4.69 11.04
N HIS A 106 -18.18 -3.70 11.79
CA HIS A 106 -18.93 -3.22 12.97
C HIS A 106 -20.17 -2.43 12.60
N ARG A 107 -20.09 -1.61 11.55
CA ARG A 107 -21.20 -0.71 11.20
C ARG A 107 -22.20 -1.33 10.24
N TYR A 108 -21.75 -2.12 9.28
CA TYR A 108 -22.59 -2.66 8.20
C TYR A 108 -22.65 -4.18 8.18
N GLY A 109 -21.70 -4.85 8.76
CA GLY A 109 -21.56 -6.31 8.73
C GLY A 109 -20.76 -6.82 7.55
N THR A 110 -21.01 -6.33 6.32
CA THR A 110 -20.31 -6.76 5.11
C THR A 110 -20.05 -5.60 4.15
N PRO A 111 -19.03 -5.72 3.28
CA PRO A 111 -18.77 -4.73 2.23
C PRO A 111 -19.96 -4.45 1.32
N CYS A 112 -20.73 -5.46 0.94
CA CYS A 112 -21.89 -5.24 0.08
C CYS A 112 -23.01 -4.45 0.77
N LYS A 113 -23.19 -4.61 2.08
CA LYS A 113 -24.11 -3.78 2.85
C LYS A 113 -23.63 -2.34 2.96
N ALA A 114 -22.32 -2.14 3.16
CA ALA A 114 -21.71 -0.81 3.16
C ALA A 114 -21.85 -0.14 1.79
N TRP A 115 -21.60 -0.85 0.71
CA TRP A 115 -21.78 -0.36 -0.65
C TRP A 115 -23.22 0.04 -0.95
N LYS A 116 -24.18 -0.76 -0.53
CA LYS A 116 -25.61 -0.43 -0.67
C LYS A 116 -25.95 0.85 0.06
N PHE A 117 -25.45 1.04 1.27
CA PHE A 117 -25.63 2.26 2.03
C PHE A 117 -25.01 3.46 1.32
N TRP A 118 -23.79 3.32 0.81
CA TRP A 118 -23.11 4.37 0.06
C TRP A 118 -23.88 4.78 -1.19
N GLN A 119 -24.40 3.82 -1.95
CA GLN A 119 -25.18 4.10 -3.15
C GLN A 119 -26.43 4.96 -2.85
N LYS A 120 -27.00 4.79 -1.68
CA LYS A 120 -28.17 5.56 -1.23
C LYS A 120 -27.80 6.93 -0.66
N ASN A 121 -26.69 7.03 0.05
CA ASN A 121 -26.36 8.19 0.88
C ASN A 121 -25.15 8.99 0.38
N GLY A 122 -24.29 8.42 -0.46
CA GLY A 122 -23.05 9.06 -0.95
C GLY A 122 -21.91 9.07 0.08
N TRP A 123 -22.04 8.34 1.18
CA TRP A 123 -21.06 8.14 2.25
C TRP A 123 -21.35 6.83 2.97
N TYR A 124 -20.43 6.39 3.82
CA TYR A 124 -20.63 5.20 4.65
C TYR A 124 -19.96 5.32 6.01
#